data_e26a0b32c72a6ee66682f41391a353bc
#
_entry.id   e26a0b32c72a6ee66682f41391a353bc
#
_cell.length_a   1.000
_cell.length_b   1.000
_cell.length_c   1.000
_cell.angle_alpha   90.00
_cell.angle_beta   90.00
_cell.angle_gamma   90.00
#
_symmetry.space_group_name_H-M   'P 1'
#
loop_
_entity.id
_entity.type
_entity.pdbx_description
1 polymer ?
#
loop_
_entity_poly.entity_id
_entity_poly.type
_entity_poly.pdbx_seq_one_letter_code
_entity_poly.pdbx_strand_id
1 'polypeptide(L)'
;MSEAIVCLKFGSSVLRTAADLPWCVQQVYAHVRRGERVVAVVSAFAGVTDTLYARAREHGDDEHATAALVATGEHESAALLALALDRCGVPARLLGPEQVQLRTRGPVLDAEPAEVATRPFLDALEERPVVVFPGFCGLDDDGHTTLLGRGGSDLTALFLADRLRARCVLVKDVDGLYERDPALPGPAPARFARLTWEDALRVGGKVVQPKTLRTARLHGRTLEIRAIGSPAGTIVGPHPAELAAPPAARPVRVALLGLGVVGGGVYERLRQRPDLFDVVSIAVRTPASHAARGVPAALLTTD
;
A
#
# COMPACT_ATOMS: atom_id res chain seq x y z
N MET A 1 -13.36 -10.34 20.02
CA MET A 1 -12.58 -10.85 18.85
C MET A 1 -11.44 -9.87 18.64
N SER A 2 -10.18 -10.31 18.63
CA SER A 2 -9.05 -9.42 18.32
C SER A 2 -9.25 -8.88 16.90
N GLU A 3 -9.23 -7.54 16.75
CA GLU A 3 -9.29 -6.88 15.45
C GLU A 3 -8.11 -7.35 14.59
N ALA A 4 -8.35 -7.66 13.32
CA ALA A 4 -7.30 -8.14 12.43
C ALA A 4 -6.31 -7.01 12.12
N ILE A 5 -5.02 -7.30 12.25
CA ILE A 5 -3.96 -6.35 11.89
C ILE A 5 -3.55 -6.57 10.43
N VAL A 6 -3.35 -5.48 9.70
CA VAL A 6 -2.78 -5.48 8.35
C VAL A 6 -1.56 -4.56 8.28
N CYS A 7 -0.46 -5.08 7.74
CA CYS A 7 0.72 -4.32 7.39
C CYS A 7 0.57 -3.87 5.93
N LEU A 8 0.39 -2.57 5.69
CA LEU A 8 0.34 -1.96 4.36
C LEU A 8 1.69 -1.32 4.06
N LYS A 9 2.33 -1.71 2.97
CA LYS A 9 3.57 -1.06 2.56
C LYS A 9 3.34 -0.16 1.35
N PHE A 10 3.70 1.09 1.47
CA PHE A 10 3.68 2.07 0.38
C PHE A 10 5.11 2.35 -0.07
N GLY A 11 5.45 1.92 -1.30
CA GLY A 11 6.76 2.11 -1.89
C GLY A 11 6.84 3.36 -2.76
N SER A 12 8.06 3.70 -3.21
CA SER A 12 8.32 4.84 -4.10
C SER A 12 7.61 4.75 -5.46
N SER A 13 7.09 3.59 -5.86
CA SER A 13 6.27 3.46 -7.07
C SER A 13 4.87 4.06 -6.93
N VAL A 14 4.35 4.17 -5.68
CA VAL A 14 3.03 4.74 -5.36
C VAL A 14 3.13 5.99 -4.50
N LEU A 15 4.24 6.17 -3.78
CA LEU A 15 4.56 7.35 -2.98
C LEU A 15 5.71 8.10 -3.65
N ARG A 16 5.42 8.71 -4.81
CA ARG A 16 6.42 9.40 -5.62
C ARG A 16 6.74 10.78 -5.08
N THR A 17 5.72 11.48 -4.63
CA THR A 17 5.80 12.83 -4.05
C THR A 17 4.76 12.99 -2.94
N ALA A 18 4.82 14.08 -2.19
CA ALA A 18 3.80 14.42 -1.18
C ALA A 18 2.38 14.56 -1.77
N ALA A 19 2.24 14.83 -3.07
CA ALA A 19 0.94 14.87 -3.75
C ALA A 19 0.24 13.50 -3.83
N ASP A 20 0.97 12.39 -3.65
CA ASP A 20 0.43 11.03 -3.66
C ASP A 20 -0.13 10.60 -2.28
N LEU A 21 0.16 11.35 -1.20
CA LEU A 21 -0.31 11.04 0.17
C LEU A 21 -1.82 10.82 0.28
N PRO A 22 -2.70 11.59 -0.38
CA PRO A 22 -4.15 11.36 -0.31
C PRO A 22 -4.57 9.95 -0.74
N TRP A 23 -3.89 9.33 -1.71
CA TRP A 23 -4.16 7.97 -2.14
C TRP A 23 -3.76 6.94 -1.06
N CYS A 24 -2.63 7.18 -0.38
CA CYS A 24 -2.21 6.33 0.75
C CYS A 24 -3.19 6.46 1.91
N VAL A 25 -3.64 7.69 2.24
CA VAL A 25 -4.66 7.94 3.26
C VAL A 25 -5.96 7.20 2.93
N GLN A 26 -6.45 7.28 1.69
CA GLN A 26 -7.66 6.59 1.25
C GLN A 26 -7.51 5.06 1.42
N GLN A 27 -6.36 4.51 1.06
CA GLN A 27 -6.09 3.07 1.20
C GLN A 27 -6.10 2.65 2.68
N VAL A 28 -5.42 3.40 3.56
CA VAL A 28 -5.43 3.17 5.01
C VAL A 28 -6.85 3.28 5.56
N TYR A 29 -7.57 4.34 5.22
CA TYR A 29 -8.95 4.58 5.68
C TYR A 29 -9.90 3.45 5.26
N ALA A 30 -9.74 2.89 4.05
CA ALA A 30 -10.55 1.77 3.59
C ALA A 30 -10.38 0.51 4.47
N HIS A 31 -9.20 0.29 5.05
CA HIS A 31 -8.94 -0.79 6.00
C HIS A 31 -9.53 -0.48 7.39
N VAL A 32 -9.31 0.73 7.89
CA VAL A 32 -9.88 1.19 9.17
C VAL A 32 -11.40 1.12 9.17
N ARG A 33 -12.06 1.51 8.05
CA ARG A 33 -13.52 1.39 7.88
C ARG A 33 -14.05 -0.04 7.95
N ARG A 34 -13.24 -1.04 7.70
CA ARG A 34 -13.57 -2.47 7.84
C ARG A 34 -13.29 -3.02 9.25
N GLY A 35 -12.88 -2.17 10.18
CA GLY A 35 -12.51 -2.57 11.54
C GLY A 35 -11.12 -3.22 11.64
N GLU A 36 -10.24 -3.02 10.64
CA GLU A 36 -8.87 -3.52 10.70
C GLU A 36 -7.96 -2.49 11.35
N ARG A 37 -6.96 -2.97 12.09
CA ARG A 37 -5.85 -2.16 12.60
C ARG A 37 -4.74 -2.12 11.55
N VAL A 38 -4.15 -0.96 11.32
CA VAL A 38 -3.20 -0.77 10.22
C VAL A 38 -1.81 -0.42 10.73
N VAL A 39 -0.80 -1.15 10.28
CA VAL A 39 0.61 -0.71 10.33
C VAL A 39 1.00 -0.27 8.93
N ALA A 40 1.12 1.03 8.70
CA ALA A 40 1.50 1.63 7.43
C ALA A 40 3.02 1.81 7.36
N VAL A 41 3.70 0.95 6.62
CA VAL A 41 5.15 1.04 6.37
C VAL A 41 5.38 1.85 5.09
N VAL A 42 6.19 2.89 5.15
CA VAL A 42 6.47 3.76 4.02
C VAL A 42 7.93 3.71 3.59
N SER A 43 8.20 3.91 2.31
CA SER A 43 9.53 4.23 1.78
C SER A 43 9.70 5.75 1.67
N ALA A 44 10.93 6.20 1.52
CA ALA A 44 11.21 7.55 1.03
C ALA A 44 10.48 7.83 -0.30
N PHE A 45 10.22 9.10 -0.59
CA PHE A 45 9.70 9.50 -1.89
C PHE A 45 10.66 9.11 -3.02
N ALA A 46 10.12 8.99 -4.24
CA ALA A 46 10.90 8.57 -5.40
C ALA A 46 12.14 9.46 -5.61
N GLY A 47 13.31 8.83 -5.76
CA GLY A 47 14.60 9.50 -5.99
C GLY A 47 15.25 10.09 -4.73
N VAL A 48 14.54 10.21 -3.61
CA VAL A 48 15.11 10.79 -2.37
C VAL A 48 16.26 9.93 -1.84
N THR A 49 16.09 8.62 -1.77
CA THR A 49 17.13 7.69 -1.31
C THR A 49 18.42 7.82 -2.13
N ASP A 50 18.31 7.87 -3.47
CA ASP A 50 19.47 8.01 -4.36
C ASP A 50 20.15 9.39 -4.17
N THR A 51 19.36 10.44 -3.99
CA THR A 51 19.85 11.79 -3.71
C THR A 51 20.62 11.85 -2.38
N LEU A 52 20.11 11.20 -1.33
CA LEU A 52 20.77 11.16 -0.03
C LEU A 52 22.07 10.34 -0.07
N TYR A 53 22.10 9.23 -0.81
CA TYR A 53 23.35 8.49 -1.05
C TYR A 53 24.37 9.32 -1.83
N ALA A 54 23.96 10.08 -2.85
CA ALA A 54 24.86 10.96 -3.58
C ALA A 54 25.48 12.02 -2.66
N ARG A 55 24.64 12.66 -1.84
CA ARG A 55 25.10 13.65 -0.84
C ARG A 55 26.05 13.03 0.19
N ALA A 56 25.78 11.83 0.69
CA ALA A 56 26.70 11.16 1.62
C ALA A 56 28.08 11.01 1.02
N ARG A 57 28.19 10.51 -0.22
CA ARG A 57 29.47 10.31 -0.94
C ARG A 57 30.27 11.60 -1.15
N GLU A 58 29.60 12.76 -1.22
CA GLU A 58 30.28 14.07 -1.34
C GLU A 58 30.96 14.48 -0.03
N HIS A 59 30.57 13.88 1.12
CA HIS A 59 31.02 14.33 2.44
C HIS A 59 31.85 13.29 3.21
N GLY A 60 31.86 12.05 2.80
CA GLY A 60 32.68 11.01 3.43
C GLY A 60 32.24 9.58 3.15
N ASP A 61 32.93 8.62 3.75
CA ASP A 61 32.75 7.19 3.52
C ASP A 61 32.28 6.43 4.79
N ASP A 62 31.89 7.15 5.85
CA ASP A 62 31.38 6.52 7.07
C ASP A 62 30.01 5.90 6.81
N GLU A 63 29.91 4.56 6.96
CA GLU A 63 28.68 3.81 6.65
C GLU A 63 27.57 4.12 7.64
N HIS A 64 27.85 4.33 8.93
CA HIS A 64 26.82 4.67 9.92
C HIS A 64 26.27 6.07 9.70
N ALA A 65 27.13 7.05 9.43
CA ALA A 65 26.70 8.40 9.06
C ALA A 65 25.90 8.40 7.77
N THR A 66 26.31 7.59 6.77
CA THR A 66 25.56 7.38 5.52
C THR A 66 24.18 6.77 5.81
N ALA A 67 24.12 5.72 6.62
CA ALA A 67 22.86 5.07 6.99
C ALA A 67 21.91 6.04 7.71
N ALA A 68 22.44 6.79 8.67
CA ALA A 68 21.66 7.80 9.40
C ALA A 68 21.11 8.89 8.47
N LEU A 69 21.92 9.41 7.53
CA LEU A 69 21.49 10.39 6.55
C LEU A 69 20.42 9.83 5.63
N VAL A 70 20.63 8.63 5.07
CA VAL A 70 19.69 8.02 4.10
C VAL A 70 18.36 7.67 4.77
N ALA A 71 18.35 7.23 6.02
CA ALA A 71 17.13 6.93 6.78
C ALA A 71 16.22 8.16 6.96
N THR A 72 16.77 9.39 6.90
CA THR A 72 15.94 10.62 7.02
C THR A 72 14.84 10.70 5.98
N GLY A 73 15.05 10.16 4.77
CA GLY A 73 14.02 10.14 3.73
C GLY A 73 12.81 9.29 4.08
N GLU A 74 13.02 8.16 4.78
CA GLU A 74 11.94 7.30 5.28
C GLU A 74 11.19 7.99 6.44
N HIS A 75 11.92 8.65 7.34
CA HIS A 75 11.34 9.40 8.45
C HIS A 75 10.50 10.57 7.98
N GLU A 76 10.95 11.31 6.95
CA GLU A 76 10.19 12.40 6.34
C GLU A 76 8.84 11.88 5.79
N SER A 77 8.85 10.86 4.95
CA SER A 77 7.63 10.32 4.36
C SER A 77 6.68 9.74 5.40
N ALA A 78 7.21 9.12 6.46
CA ALA A 78 6.40 8.60 7.57
C ALA A 78 5.72 9.73 8.36
N ALA A 79 6.45 10.79 8.67
CA ALA A 79 5.90 11.96 9.36
C ALA A 79 4.82 12.66 8.52
N LEU A 80 5.06 12.83 7.22
CA LEU A 80 4.09 13.45 6.30
C LEU A 80 2.83 12.60 6.13
N LEU A 81 2.95 11.26 6.06
CA LEU A 81 1.77 10.39 6.02
C LEU A 81 0.97 10.48 7.33
N ALA A 82 1.64 10.50 8.50
CA ALA A 82 0.96 10.64 9.79
C ALA A 82 0.17 11.97 9.88
N LEU A 83 0.78 13.08 9.43
CA LEU A 83 0.12 14.38 9.35
C LEU A 83 -1.06 14.39 8.37
N ALA A 84 -0.92 13.73 7.21
CA ALA A 84 -1.99 13.64 6.22
C ALA A 84 -3.18 12.80 6.74
N LEU A 85 -2.91 11.72 7.47
CA LEU A 85 -3.95 10.92 8.15
C LEU A 85 -4.69 11.74 9.21
N ASP A 86 -3.96 12.45 10.07
CA ASP A 86 -4.54 13.31 11.11
C ASP A 86 -5.45 14.39 10.49
N ARG A 87 -4.98 15.06 9.44
CA ARG A 87 -5.76 16.07 8.70
C ARG A 87 -7.07 15.51 8.13
N CYS A 88 -7.10 14.21 7.81
CA CYS A 88 -8.28 13.52 7.30
C CYS A 88 -9.13 12.87 8.40
N GLY A 89 -8.84 13.13 9.67
CA GLY A 89 -9.58 12.56 10.81
C GLY A 89 -9.33 11.06 11.04
N VAL A 90 -8.20 10.54 10.56
CA VAL A 90 -7.75 9.17 10.80
C VAL A 90 -6.61 9.20 11.84
N PRO A 91 -6.89 8.98 13.13
CA PRO A 91 -5.86 9.10 14.15
C PRO A 91 -4.76 8.06 13.94
N ALA A 92 -3.52 8.50 13.85
CA ALA A 92 -2.35 7.65 13.68
C ALA A 92 -1.29 7.90 14.75
N ARG A 93 -0.50 6.88 15.07
CA ARG A 93 0.71 6.98 15.88
C ARG A 93 1.92 6.79 14.99
N LEU A 94 2.87 7.70 15.03
CA LEU A 94 4.18 7.52 14.40
C LEU A 94 5.10 6.80 15.39
N LEU A 95 5.69 5.68 14.95
CA LEU A 95 6.74 4.96 15.68
C LEU A 95 7.99 4.88 14.79
N GLY A 96 9.16 4.89 15.42
CA GLY A 96 10.46 4.71 14.77
C GLY A 96 11.17 3.43 15.22
N PRO A 97 12.26 3.03 14.55
CA PRO A 97 13.05 1.84 14.90
C PRO A 97 13.53 1.81 16.36
N GLU A 98 13.88 2.97 16.91
CA GLU A 98 14.38 3.12 18.29
C GLU A 98 13.29 2.78 19.32
N GLN A 99 12.04 3.22 19.06
CA GLN A 99 10.91 3.01 19.96
C GLN A 99 10.48 1.54 20.03
N VAL A 100 10.68 0.81 18.95
CA VAL A 100 10.29 -0.60 18.82
C VAL A 100 11.49 -1.55 18.89
N GLN A 101 12.69 -1.02 19.07
CA GLN A 101 13.95 -1.79 19.09
C GLN A 101 14.05 -2.73 17.87
N LEU A 102 13.86 -2.17 16.66
CA LEU A 102 14.02 -2.95 15.42
C LEU A 102 15.51 -3.22 15.21
N ARG A 103 15.98 -4.36 15.71
CA ARG A 103 17.38 -4.80 15.60
C ARG A 103 17.63 -5.47 14.26
N THR A 104 18.83 -5.26 13.75
CA THR A 104 19.31 -5.80 12.48
C THR A 104 20.63 -6.54 12.66
N ARG A 105 20.97 -7.37 11.68
CA ARG A 105 22.26 -8.07 11.62
C ARG A 105 22.82 -8.01 10.20
N GLY A 106 24.14 -7.96 10.08
CA GLY A 106 24.85 -7.94 8.80
C GLY A 106 25.47 -6.58 8.49
N PRO A 107 25.83 -6.31 7.22
CA PRO A 107 26.49 -5.06 6.83
C PRO A 107 25.59 -3.85 7.09
N VAL A 108 26.17 -2.72 7.49
CA VAL A 108 25.45 -1.49 7.86
C VAL A 108 24.47 -1.02 6.80
N LEU A 109 24.86 -1.10 5.52
CA LEU A 109 24.05 -0.60 4.39
C LEU A 109 23.21 -1.70 3.69
N ASP A 110 23.32 -2.97 4.13
CA ASP A 110 22.53 -4.11 3.60
C ASP A 110 22.24 -5.16 4.68
N ALA A 111 21.77 -4.71 5.81
CA ALA A 111 21.44 -5.55 6.95
C ALA A 111 20.12 -6.34 6.74
N GLU A 112 19.84 -7.24 7.67
CA GLU A 112 18.60 -8.00 7.74
C GLU A 112 17.91 -7.76 9.10
N PRO A 113 16.56 -7.60 9.14
CA PRO A 113 15.86 -7.45 10.40
C PRO A 113 15.92 -8.76 11.20
N ALA A 114 16.26 -8.67 12.48
CA ALA A 114 16.46 -9.80 13.36
C ALA A 114 15.41 -9.86 14.48
N GLU A 115 15.22 -8.76 15.17
CA GLU A 115 14.36 -8.69 16.35
C GLU A 115 13.57 -7.38 16.36
N VAL A 116 12.38 -7.40 16.98
CA VAL A 116 11.57 -6.21 17.20
C VAL A 116 10.69 -6.42 18.44
N ALA A 117 10.53 -5.39 19.24
CA ALA A 117 9.56 -5.37 20.32
C ALA A 117 8.15 -5.11 19.73
N THR A 118 7.26 -6.07 19.84
CA THR A 118 5.88 -5.94 19.30
C THR A 118 4.97 -5.14 20.23
N ARG A 119 5.28 -5.07 21.52
CA ARG A 119 4.43 -4.42 22.51
C ARG A 119 4.13 -2.94 22.20
N PRO A 120 5.12 -2.10 21.80
CA PRO A 120 4.84 -0.71 21.45
C PRO A 120 3.86 -0.56 20.27
N PHE A 121 3.89 -1.50 19.28
CA PHE A 121 2.90 -1.50 18.20
C PHE A 121 1.50 -1.82 18.72
N LEU A 122 1.37 -2.84 19.56
CA LEU A 122 0.07 -3.28 20.08
C LEU A 122 -0.55 -2.21 20.97
N ASP A 123 0.23 -1.60 21.86
CA ASP A 123 -0.23 -0.49 22.72
C ASP A 123 -0.68 0.72 21.87
N ALA A 124 0.10 1.08 20.85
CA ALA A 124 -0.27 2.16 19.95
C ALA A 124 -1.54 1.86 19.15
N LEU A 125 -1.72 0.60 18.71
CA LEU A 125 -2.92 0.16 17.99
C LEU A 125 -4.16 0.01 18.89
N GLU A 126 -4.01 -0.19 20.20
CA GLU A 126 -5.11 -0.10 21.15
C GLU A 126 -5.64 1.34 21.27
N GLU A 127 -4.73 2.34 21.27
CA GLU A 127 -5.09 3.76 21.39
C GLU A 127 -5.61 4.35 20.05
N ARG A 128 -5.04 3.95 18.93
CA ARG A 128 -5.30 4.51 17.59
C ARG A 128 -5.37 3.41 16.52
N PRO A 129 -6.24 3.51 15.53
CA PRO A 129 -6.40 2.46 14.53
C PRO A 129 -5.20 2.29 13.59
N VAL A 130 -4.26 3.25 13.59
CA VAL A 130 -3.15 3.27 12.64
C VAL A 130 -1.82 3.53 13.35
N VAL A 131 -0.81 2.74 13.02
CA VAL A 131 0.60 3.05 13.25
C VAL A 131 1.27 3.34 11.92
N VAL A 132 1.99 4.45 11.80
CA VAL A 132 2.86 4.74 10.66
C VAL A 132 4.30 4.45 11.07
N PHE A 133 5.04 3.76 10.19
CA PHE A 133 6.39 3.29 10.47
C PHE A 133 7.32 3.55 9.27
N PRO A 134 8.53 4.13 9.46
CA PRO A 134 9.54 4.24 8.42
C PRO A 134 10.07 2.84 8.09
N GLY A 135 10.09 2.47 6.82
CA GLY A 135 10.69 1.23 6.36
C GLY A 135 12.21 1.36 6.20
N PHE A 136 12.85 0.33 5.62
CA PHE A 136 14.21 0.35 5.13
C PHE A 136 15.33 0.47 6.18
N CYS A 137 15.09 0.95 7.39
CA CYS A 137 16.09 1.16 8.42
C CYS A 137 15.78 0.38 9.71
N GLY A 138 16.83 0.12 10.48
CA GLY A 138 16.80 -0.48 11.79
C GLY A 138 18.06 -0.09 12.59
N LEU A 139 18.37 -0.84 13.62
CA LEU A 139 19.47 -0.55 14.54
C LEU A 139 20.39 -1.77 14.67
N ASP A 140 21.70 -1.56 14.68
CA ASP A 140 22.64 -2.59 15.11
C ASP A 140 22.60 -2.82 16.64
N ASP A 141 23.50 -3.68 17.13
CA ASP A 141 23.57 -4.01 18.55
C ASP A 141 24.01 -2.82 19.42
N ASP A 142 24.76 -1.88 18.85
CA ASP A 142 25.22 -0.65 19.51
C ASP A 142 24.19 0.49 19.42
N GLY A 143 23.10 0.30 18.67
CA GLY A 143 22.03 1.28 18.50
C GLY A 143 22.27 2.26 17.37
N HIS A 144 23.28 2.05 16.52
CA HIS A 144 23.47 2.87 15.32
C HIS A 144 22.49 2.47 14.22
N THR A 145 22.13 3.44 13.40
CA THR A 145 21.24 3.20 12.25
C THR A 145 21.90 2.28 11.21
N THR A 146 21.14 1.31 10.74
CA THR A 146 21.48 0.44 9.61
C THR A 146 20.42 0.49 8.54
N LEU A 147 20.76 0.11 7.31
CA LEU A 147 19.84 0.04 6.17
C LEU A 147 19.65 -1.41 5.71
N LEU A 148 18.46 -1.73 5.22
CA LEU A 148 18.11 -3.09 4.81
C LEU A 148 18.42 -3.40 3.32
N GLY A 149 19.08 -2.48 2.64
CA GLY A 149 19.43 -2.65 1.23
C GLY A 149 18.22 -2.59 0.28
N ARG A 150 18.41 -3.00 -0.97
CA ARG A 150 17.33 -2.95 -1.98
C ARG A 150 16.13 -3.78 -1.59
N GLY A 151 14.94 -3.15 -1.60
CA GLY A 151 13.69 -3.77 -1.17
C GLY A 151 13.49 -3.77 0.34
N GLY A 152 14.35 -3.06 1.09
CA GLY A 152 14.32 -3.04 2.54
C GLY A 152 12.99 -2.62 3.15
N SER A 153 12.26 -1.68 2.57
CA SER A 153 10.94 -1.31 3.11
C SER A 153 9.88 -2.41 2.89
N ASP A 154 9.95 -3.19 1.78
CA ASP A 154 9.11 -4.39 1.59
C ASP A 154 9.49 -5.46 2.63
N LEU A 155 10.80 -5.58 2.91
CA LEU A 155 11.32 -6.51 3.92
C LEU A 155 10.88 -6.09 5.34
N THR A 156 10.93 -4.80 5.67
CA THR A 156 10.39 -4.27 6.94
C THR A 156 8.93 -4.66 7.11
N ALA A 157 8.10 -4.43 6.09
CA ALA A 157 6.67 -4.74 6.17
C ALA A 157 6.41 -6.24 6.35
N LEU A 158 7.14 -7.10 5.62
CA LEU A 158 7.04 -8.54 5.76
C LEU A 158 7.45 -9.00 7.16
N PHE A 159 8.57 -8.48 7.69
CA PHE A 159 9.06 -8.81 9.01
C PHE A 159 8.11 -8.37 10.12
N LEU A 160 7.60 -7.13 10.08
CA LEU A 160 6.61 -6.64 11.03
C LEU A 160 5.31 -7.43 10.95
N ALA A 161 4.83 -7.75 9.74
CA ALA A 161 3.63 -8.56 9.57
C ALA A 161 3.78 -9.94 10.21
N ASP A 162 4.95 -10.57 10.07
CA ASP A 162 5.26 -11.83 10.74
C ASP A 162 5.18 -11.72 12.26
N ARG A 163 5.89 -10.76 12.83
CA ARG A 163 5.98 -10.58 14.29
C ARG A 163 4.66 -10.17 14.93
N LEU A 164 3.84 -9.40 14.22
CA LEU A 164 2.50 -8.96 14.65
C LEU A 164 1.38 -9.94 14.27
N ARG A 165 1.68 -11.06 13.60
CA ARG A 165 0.70 -12.01 13.04
C ARG A 165 -0.33 -11.30 12.15
N ALA A 166 0.14 -10.32 11.39
CA ALA A 166 -0.65 -9.50 10.49
C ALA A 166 -0.60 -10.01 9.04
N ARG A 167 -1.56 -9.60 8.22
CA ARG A 167 -1.45 -9.76 6.77
C ARG A 167 -0.43 -8.77 6.23
N CYS A 168 0.42 -9.19 5.29
CA CYS A 168 1.37 -8.33 4.61
C CYS A 168 0.83 -7.97 3.22
N VAL A 169 0.61 -6.68 2.96
CA VAL A 169 0.13 -6.16 1.67
C VAL A 169 1.13 -5.13 1.14
N LEU A 170 1.77 -5.46 0.02
CA LEU A 170 2.64 -4.56 -0.71
C LEU A 170 1.79 -3.78 -1.72
N VAL A 171 1.57 -2.50 -1.44
CA VAL A 171 0.83 -1.60 -2.31
C VAL A 171 1.78 -1.07 -3.39
N LYS A 172 1.45 -1.33 -4.64
CA LYS A 172 2.28 -1.04 -5.82
C LYS A 172 1.48 -0.23 -6.85
N ASP A 173 2.13 0.16 -7.92
CA ASP A 173 1.54 0.78 -9.12
C ASP A 173 0.90 -0.25 -10.08
N VAL A 174 1.07 -1.54 -9.76
CA VAL A 174 0.46 -2.68 -10.49
C VAL A 174 -0.39 -3.51 -9.55
N ASP A 175 -1.47 -4.10 -10.06
CA ASP A 175 -2.46 -4.86 -9.29
C ASP A 175 -2.08 -6.34 -9.08
N GLY A 176 -0.82 -6.70 -9.29
CA GLY A 176 -0.31 -8.04 -9.06
C GLY A 176 0.81 -8.46 -10.00
N LEU A 177 1.07 -9.75 -10.06
CA LEU A 177 2.04 -10.37 -10.94
C LEU A 177 1.33 -11.01 -12.14
N TYR A 178 1.95 -10.89 -13.30
CA TYR A 178 1.42 -11.35 -14.60
C TYR A 178 2.33 -12.38 -15.24
N GLU A 179 1.81 -13.20 -16.14
CA GLU A 179 2.58 -14.19 -16.89
C GLU A 179 3.74 -13.57 -17.68
N ARG A 180 3.58 -12.31 -18.09
CA ARG A 180 4.60 -11.45 -18.70
C ARG A 180 4.31 -10.00 -18.40
N ASP A 181 5.27 -9.12 -18.65
CA ASP A 181 5.12 -7.68 -18.42
C ASP A 181 3.94 -7.13 -19.27
N PRO A 182 2.89 -6.56 -18.63
CA PRO A 182 1.73 -6.01 -19.36
C PRO A 182 2.06 -4.83 -20.27
N ALA A 183 3.20 -4.14 -20.01
CA ALA A 183 3.65 -3.02 -20.84
C ALA A 183 4.26 -3.47 -22.20
N LEU A 184 4.58 -4.76 -22.35
CA LEU A 184 5.13 -5.28 -23.59
C LEU A 184 4.02 -5.47 -24.64
N PRO A 185 4.32 -5.22 -25.96
CA PRO A 185 3.37 -5.45 -27.05
C PRO A 185 2.86 -6.89 -27.11
N GLY A 186 1.62 -7.07 -27.51
CA GLY A 186 0.99 -8.38 -27.73
C GLY A 186 -0.34 -8.54 -26.96
N PRO A 187 -0.91 -9.76 -26.92
CA PRO A 187 -2.15 -10.02 -26.19
C PRO A 187 -2.00 -9.67 -24.71
N ALA A 188 -3.05 -9.18 -24.05
CA ALA A 188 -3.02 -8.88 -22.61
C ALA A 188 -2.66 -10.15 -21.81
N PRO A 189 -1.60 -10.12 -20.97
CA PRO A 189 -1.23 -11.28 -20.18
C PRO A 189 -2.24 -11.51 -19.04
N ALA A 190 -2.43 -12.76 -18.65
CA ALA A 190 -3.24 -13.05 -17.48
C ALA A 190 -2.48 -12.71 -16.20
N ARG A 191 -3.21 -12.17 -15.22
CA ARG A 191 -2.70 -11.91 -13.86
C ARG A 191 -2.80 -13.21 -13.06
N PHE A 192 -1.83 -13.44 -12.21
CA PHE A 192 -1.93 -14.52 -11.22
C PHE A 192 -2.81 -14.09 -10.03
N ALA A 193 -3.74 -14.94 -9.65
CA ALA A 193 -4.44 -14.82 -8.36
C ALA A 193 -3.53 -15.27 -7.23
N ARG A 194 -2.79 -16.37 -7.46
CA ARG A 194 -1.86 -16.96 -6.50
C ARG A 194 -0.61 -17.46 -7.20
N LEU A 195 0.51 -17.45 -6.48
CA LEU A 195 1.80 -17.96 -6.95
C LEU A 195 2.58 -18.58 -5.79
N THR A 196 3.45 -19.55 -6.11
CA THR A 196 4.53 -19.94 -5.21
C THR A 196 5.56 -18.83 -5.11
N TRP A 197 6.41 -18.87 -4.09
CA TRP A 197 7.55 -17.94 -3.99
C TRP A 197 8.55 -18.11 -5.14
N GLU A 198 8.75 -19.35 -5.61
CA GLU A 198 9.62 -19.69 -6.74
C GLU A 198 9.10 -19.09 -8.05
N ASP A 199 7.81 -19.22 -8.30
CA ASP A 199 7.18 -18.63 -9.48
C ASP A 199 7.25 -17.11 -9.41
N ALA A 200 6.98 -16.51 -8.23
CA ALA A 200 7.10 -15.08 -8.03
C ALA A 200 8.53 -14.56 -8.23
N LEU A 201 9.56 -15.33 -7.86
CA LEU A 201 10.97 -15.00 -8.16
C LEU A 201 11.25 -14.97 -9.67
N ARG A 202 10.58 -15.82 -10.46
CA ARG A 202 10.76 -15.86 -11.92
C ARG A 202 10.07 -14.70 -12.64
N VAL A 203 8.85 -14.34 -12.22
CA VAL A 203 8.03 -13.36 -12.94
C VAL A 203 7.99 -11.99 -12.28
N GLY A 204 8.30 -11.88 -10.98
CA GLY A 204 8.02 -10.71 -10.14
C GLY A 204 9.21 -9.79 -9.86
N GLY A 205 10.40 -10.07 -10.38
CA GLY A 205 11.65 -9.41 -9.96
C GLY A 205 11.71 -7.88 -10.13
N LYS A 206 10.84 -7.30 -10.98
CA LYS A 206 10.68 -5.84 -11.12
C LYS A 206 9.70 -5.26 -10.10
N VAL A 207 8.73 -6.06 -9.62
CA VAL A 207 7.64 -5.62 -8.73
C VAL A 207 8.01 -5.81 -7.26
N VAL A 208 8.61 -6.96 -6.92
CA VAL A 208 9.09 -7.28 -5.57
C VAL A 208 10.53 -7.76 -5.66
N GLN A 209 11.39 -7.17 -4.83
CA GLN A 209 12.81 -7.52 -4.83
C GLN A 209 13.03 -8.98 -4.41
N PRO A 210 13.98 -9.70 -5.04
CA PRO A 210 14.26 -11.10 -4.74
C PRO A 210 14.58 -11.36 -3.26
N LYS A 211 15.22 -10.42 -2.56
CA LYS A 211 15.53 -10.51 -1.12
C LYS A 211 14.25 -10.73 -0.31
N THR A 212 13.20 -9.92 -0.55
CA THR A 212 11.91 -10.04 0.15
C THR A 212 11.23 -11.38 -0.13
N LEU A 213 11.21 -11.85 -1.40
CA LEU A 213 10.61 -13.13 -1.76
C LEU A 213 11.35 -14.33 -1.16
N ARG A 214 12.68 -14.29 -1.12
CA ARG A 214 13.51 -15.33 -0.48
C ARG A 214 13.27 -15.38 1.02
N THR A 215 13.20 -14.23 1.68
CA THR A 215 12.87 -14.15 3.12
C THR A 215 11.45 -14.66 3.39
N ALA A 216 10.46 -14.29 2.57
CA ALA A 216 9.11 -14.81 2.68
C ALA A 216 9.07 -16.33 2.58
N ARG A 217 9.78 -16.91 1.61
CA ARG A 217 9.92 -18.36 1.44
C ARG A 217 10.60 -19.03 2.64
N LEU A 218 11.75 -18.48 3.09
CA LEU A 218 12.52 -19.04 4.20
C LEU A 218 11.68 -19.16 5.48
N HIS A 219 10.82 -18.17 5.73
CA HIS A 219 9.96 -18.13 6.92
C HIS A 219 8.53 -18.63 6.65
N GLY A 220 8.24 -19.16 5.46
CA GLY A 220 6.89 -19.65 5.09
C GLY A 220 5.82 -18.56 5.11
N ARG A 221 6.17 -17.29 4.81
CA ARG A 221 5.27 -16.14 4.94
C ARG A 221 4.57 -15.79 3.64
N THR A 222 3.30 -15.54 3.75
CA THR A 222 2.48 -15.06 2.62
C THR A 222 2.54 -13.54 2.54
N LEU A 223 2.61 -13.02 1.32
CA LEU A 223 2.47 -11.59 1.04
C LEU A 223 1.50 -11.38 -0.12
N GLU A 224 0.89 -10.22 -0.13
CA GLU A 224 -0.10 -9.81 -1.12
C GLU A 224 0.43 -8.59 -1.89
N ILE A 225 0.28 -8.60 -3.22
CA ILE A 225 0.67 -7.48 -4.09
C ILE A 225 -0.61 -6.90 -4.66
N ARG A 226 -0.84 -5.59 -4.46
CA ARG A 226 -2.05 -4.89 -4.92
C ARG A 226 -1.73 -3.50 -5.43
N ALA A 227 -2.52 -3.02 -6.38
CA ALA A 227 -2.54 -1.59 -6.69
C ALA A 227 -3.39 -0.81 -5.69
N ILE A 228 -3.12 0.48 -5.56
CA ILE A 228 -3.97 1.41 -4.80
C ILE A 228 -5.41 1.34 -5.32
N GLY A 229 -6.37 1.19 -4.40
CA GLY A 229 -7.80 1.16 -4.73
C GLY A 229 -8.27 -0.13 -5.39
N SER A 230 -7.38 -1.05 -5.77
CA SER A 230 -7.79 -2.32 -6.35
C SER A 230 -8.23 -3.32 -5.28
N PRO A 231 -9.40 -3.96 -5.43
CA PRO A 231 -9.80 -5.08 -4.59
C PRO A 231 -9.07 -6.37 -4.97
N ALA A 232 -8.48 -6.41 -6.17
CA ALA A 232 -7.76 -7.55 -6.71
C ALA A 232 -6.25 -7.44 -6.44
N GLY A 233 -5.59 -8.59 -6.38
CA GLY A 233 -4.15 -8.67 -6.15
C GLY A 233 -3.61 -10.06 -6.48
N THR A 234 -2.32 -10.25 -6.29
CA THR A 234 -1.66 -11.55 -6.32
C THR A 234 -1.21 -11.95 -4.94
N ILE A 235 -1.56 -13.14 -4.50
CA ILE A 235 -1.09 -13.73 -3.24
C ILE A 235 0.13 -14.60 -3.55
N VAL A 236 1.25 -14.31 -2.92
CA VAL A 236 2.47 -15.12 -3.00
C VAL A 236 2.64 -15.90 -1.71
N GLY A 237 2.74 -17.22 -1.81
CA GLY A 237 2.79 -18.10 -0.64
C GLY A 237 2.89 -19.58 -0.99
N PRO A 238 2.52 -20.50 -0.08
CA PRO A 238 2.60 -21.95 -0.28
C PRO A 238 1.42 -22.48 -1.12
N HIS A 239 1.08 -21.80 -2.20
CA HIS A 239 -0.06 -22.15 -3.05
C HIS A 239 0.42 -22.40 -4.47
N PRO A 240 -0.11 -23.43 -5.18
CA PRO A 240 0.17 -23.61 -6.59
C PRO A 240 -0.23 -22.37 -7.39
N ALA A 241 0.42 -22.17 -8.53
CA ALA A 241 0.11 -21.06 -9.41
C ALA A 241 -1.33 -21.18 -9.93
N GLU A 242 -2.07 -20.09 -9.79
CA GLU A 242 -3.46 -19.97 -10.23
C GLU A 242 -3.63 -18.63 -10.94
N LEU A 243 -4.12 -18.65 -12.17
CA LEU A 243 -4.45 -17.43 -12.90
C LEU A 243 -5.75 -16.84 -12.34
N ALA A 244 -5.78 -15.53 -12.26
CA ALA A 244 -7.02 -14.82 -11.92
C ALA A 244 -8.04 -15.03 -13.04
N ALA A 245 -9.27 -15.31 -12.67
CA ALA A 245 -10.37 -15.23 -13.61
C ALA A 245 -10.37 -13.82 -14.25
N PRO A 246 -10.63 -13.70 -15.56
CA PRO A 246 -10.84 -12.39 -16.16
C PRO A 246 -11.85 -11.63 -15.31
N PRO A 247 -11.61 -10.32 -15.03
CA PRO A 247 -12.60 -9.56 -14.30
C PRO A 247 -13.93 -9.72 -15.05
N ALA A 248 -14.94 -10.27 -14.37
CA ALA A 248 -16.28 -10.20 -14.92
C ALA A 248 -16.52 -8.72 -15.20
N ALA A 249 -16.83 -8.41 -16.46
CA ALA A 249 -17.16 -7.06 -16.89
C ALA A 249 -18.39 -6.60 -16.08
N ARG A 250 -18.17 -6.08 -14.87
CA ARG A 250 -19.22 -5.48 -14.07
C ARG A 250 -19.19 -3.99 -14.35
N PRO A 251 -20.28 -3.41 -14.75
CA PRO A 251 -20.37 -1.97 -14.90
C PRO A 251 -19.92 -1.26 -13.63
N VAL A 252 -19.18 -0.18 -13.80
CA VAL A 252 -18.78 0.69 -12.68
C VAL A 252 -20.04 1.30 -12.07
N ARG A 253 -20.30 1.05 -10.79
CA ARG A 253 -21.44 1.64 -10.09
C ARG A 253 -21.17 3.11 -9.82
N VAL A 254 -22.05 3.97 -10.29
CA VAL A 254 -21.94 5.44 -10.22
C VAL A 254 -23.09 6.01 -9.44
N ALA A 255 -22.80 6.84 -8.43
CA ALA A 255 -23.78 7.72 -7.81
C ALA A 255 -23.56 9.16 -8.28
N LEU A 256 -24.60 9.90 -8.56
CA LEU A 256 -24.54 11.29 -9.00
C LEU A 256 -25.04 12.23 -7.89
N LEU A 257 -24.35 13.35 -7.70
CA LEU A 257 -24.76 14.43 -6.83
C LEU A 257 -25.26 15.61 -7.68
N GLY A 258 -26.57 15.74 -7.79
CA GLY A 258 -27.24 16.74 -8.61
C GLY A 258 -27.54 16.27 -10.04
N LEU A 259 -28.67 16.72 -10.57
CA LEU A 259 -29.15 16.42 -11.92
C LEU A 259 -29.55 17.71 -12.66
N GLY A 260 -28.75 18.77 -12.51
CA GLY A 260 -28.88 20.00 -13.29
C GLY A 260 -28.36 19.80 -14.73
N VAL A 261 -28.04 20.91 -15.42
CA VAL A 261 -27.59 20.84 -16.82
C VAL A 261 -26.39 19.92 -17.01
N VAL A 262 -25.36 20.05 -16.16
CA VAL A 262 -24.16 19.21 -16.23
C VAL A 262 -24.45 17.79 -15.78
N GLY A 263 -25.04 17.59 -14.59
CA GLY A 263 -25.34 16.26 -14.04
C GLY A 263 -26.31 15.49 -14.93
N GLY A 264 -27.28 16.15 -15.54
CA GLY A 264 -28.17 15.56 -16.54
C GLY A 264 -27.45 15.07 -17.79
N GLY A 265 -26.53 15.89 -18.33
CA GLY A 265 -25.70 15.48 -19.46
C GLY A 265 -24.78 14.30 -19.15
N VAL A 266 -24.21 14.24 -17.91
CA VAL A 266 -23.43 13.10 -17.44
C VAL A 266 -24.31 11.85 -17.35
N TYR A 267 -25.49 11.95 -16.72
CA TYR A 267 -26.44 10.84 -16.60
C TYR A 267 -26.81 10.25 -17.97
N GLU A 268 -27.15 11.09 -18.94
CA GLU A 268 -27.49 10.63 -20.29
C GLU A 268 -26.34 9.89 -20.98
N ARG A 269 -25.10 10.31 -20.77
CA ARG A 269 -23.93 9.62 -21.30
C ARG A 269 -23.66 8.28 -20.61
N LEU A 270 -23.79 8.23 -19.30
CA LEU A 270 -23.58 6.99 -18.54
C LEU A 270 -24.61 5.92 -18.92
N ARG A 271 -25.90 6.29 -19.04
CA ARG A 271 -26.97 5.35 -19.42
C ARG A 271 -26.85 4.80 -20.85
N GLN A 272 -26.10 5.48 -21.73
CA GLN A 272 -25.79 4.99 -23.08
C GLN A 272 -24.73 3.88 -23.10
N ARG A 273 -24.03 3.69 -21.98
CA ARG A 273 -22.97 2.68 -21.84
C ARG A 273 -23.22 1.78 -20.60
N PRO A 274 -24.37 1.05 -20.58
CA PRO A 274 -24.72 0.14 -19.49
C PRO A 274 -23.73 -1.04 -19.36
N ASP A 275 -22.97 -1.31 -20.42
CA ASP A 275 -21.85 -2.26 -20.43
C ASP A 275 -20.68 -1.79 -19.52
N LEU A 276 -20.49 -0.49 -19.35
CA LEU A 276 -19.40 0.11 -18.58
C LEU A 276 -19.89 0.73 -17.25
N PHE A 277 -21.11 1.24 -17.20
CA PHE A 277 -21.59 2.03 -16.06
C PHE A 277 -22.99 1.59 -15.61
N ASP A 278 -23.15 1.46 -14.29
CA ASP A 278 -24.42 1.22 -13.62
C ASP A 278 -24.72 2.42 -12.69
N VAL A 279 -25.68 3.26 -13.06
CA VAL A 279 -26.07 4.40 -12.23
C VAL A 279 -27.00 3.88 -11.14
N VAL A 280 -26.52 3.88 -9.90
CA VAL A 280 -27.20 3.25 -8.75
C VAL A 280 -27.98 4.24 -7.88
N SER A 281 -27.63 5.53 -7.91
CA SER A 281 -28.30 6.56 -7.12
C SER A 281 -28.06 7.95 -7.70
N ILE A 282 -29.01 8.84 -7.55
CA ILE A 282 -28.91 10.25 -7.96
C ILE A 282 -29.53 11.12 -6.85
N ALA A 283 -28.66 11.81 -6.08
CA ALA A 283 -29.11 12.73 -5.06
C ALA A 283 -29.55 14.06 -5.67
N VAL A 284 -30.79 14.45 -5.43
CA VAL A 284 -31.42 15.70 -5.94
C VAL A 284 -32.30 16.34 -4.89
N ARG A 285 -32.47 17.66 -4.93
CA ARG A 285 -33.32 18.39 -3.97
C ARG A 285 -34.81 18.07 -4.16
N THR A 286 -35.24 17.81 -5.40
CA THR A 286 -36.66 17.62 -5.74
C THR A 286 -36.81 16.40 -6.64
N PRO A 287 -36.85 15.16 -6.08
CA PRO A 287 -36.96 13.93 -6.87
C PRO A 287 -38.16 13.91 -7.85
N ALA A 288 -39.34 14.38 -7.40
CA ALA A 288 -40.53 14.37 -8.20
C ALA A 288 -40.41 15.12 -9.54
N SER A 289 -39.68 16.24 -9.57
CA SER A 289 -39.48 17.02 -10.80
C SER A 289 -38.59 16.31 -11.83
N HIS A 290 -37.68 15.46 -11.37
CA HIS A 290 -36.80 14.67 -12.25
C HIS A 290 -37.45 13.36 -12.69
N ALA A 291 -38.27 12.75 -11.82
CA ALA A 291 -39.11 11.61 -12.20
C ALA A 291 -40.09 11.98 -13.32
N ALA A 292 -40.72 13.16 -13.25
CA ALA A 292 -41.60 13.67 -14.30
C ALA A 292 -40.89 13.90 -15.65
N ARG A 293 -39.55 13.99 -15.66
CA ARG A 293 -38.71 14.10 -16.86
C ARG A 293 -38.15 12.74 -17.34
N GLY A 294 -38.70 11.63 -16.80
CA GLY A 294 -38.35 10.28 -17.23
C GLY A 294 -37.13 9.64 -16.56
N VAL A 295 -36.63 10.24 -15.48
CA VAL A 295 -35.58 9.58 -14.66
C VAL A 295 -36.25 8.55 -13.73
N PRO A 296 -35.80 7.30 -13.70
CA PRO A 296 -36.38 6.27 -12.84
C PRO A 296 -36.42 6.70 -11.37
N ALA A 297 -37.62 6.69 -10.78
CA ALA A 297 -37.80 7.13 -9.39
C ALA A 297 -36.95 6.34 -8.38
N ALA A 298 -36.66 5.07 -8.68
CA ALA A 298 -35.84 4.21 -7.85
C ALA A 298 -34.35 4.67 -7.75
N LEU A 299 -33.89 5.50 -8.69
CA LEU A 299 -32.53 6.07 -8.66
C LEU A 299 -32.47 7.38 -7.89
N LEU A 300 -33.63 8.04 -7.64
CA LEU A 300 -33.68 9.38 -7.07
C LEU A 300 -33.72 9.33 -5.53
N THR A 301 -32.88 10.11 -4.89
CA THR A 301 -32.84 10.28 -3.45
C THR A 301 -32.63 11.75 -3.07
N THR A 302 -32.96 12.11 -1.84
CA THR A 302 -32.62 13.40 -1.23
C THR A 302 -31.41 13.28 -0.28
N ASP A 303 -30.98 12.04 -0.02
CA ASP A 303 -29.92 11.69 0.94
C ASP A 303 -28.68 11.15 0.22
#